data_266e0361b3291fdecf034c226cf21d4c
#
_entry.id   266e0361b3291fdecf034c226cf21d4c
#
_cell.length_a   1.000
_cell.length_b   1.000
_cell.length_c   1.000
_cell.angle_alpha   90.00
_cell.angle_beta   90.00
_cell.angle_gamma   90.00
#
_symmetry.space_group_name_H-M   'P 1'
#
loop_
_entity.id
_entity.type
_entity.pdbx_description
1 polymer ?
#
loop_
_entity_poly.entity_id
_entity_poly.type
_entity_poly.pdbx_seq_one_letter_code
_entity_poly.pdbx_strand_id
1 'polypeptide(L)'
;MVTFGELRDDYFQRLLLAGRSEHTVRKYVASIEDFERFATRHQVSEATPAYKIDRRLIGAYQLDLSRRHGDDGSVLALSTRNVYGSALRGLLRHGVTVMGLDIAAPDTVVLAKVGDQTTRHLEVHEFKRLVEAIPKDSANGVRDRALLEVLFATGCRLSELCGLTRRRVNLKTREVEVLGKGKKARGTFLTEEAADWLQRYFNTRRDDSPYVFISSQTVRNVLDRTTGKKVPKKSVYPLSPRQVETIVSKLALRAGLPEDFSPHWFRHGRLTIMARHSGLLAAQELAGHASPQTTRRYTRITSTELKRHFDEADRNEKRSS
;
A
#
# COMPACT_ATOMS: atom_id res chain seq x y z
N MET A 1 -0.88 27.62 -30.51
CA MET A 1 -1.82 26.48 -30.31
C MET A 1 -1.11 25.51 -29.40
N VAL A 2 -1.73 25.13 -28.29
CA VAL A 2 -1.10 24.27 -27.29
C VAL A 2 -0.85 22.87 -27.85
N THR A 3 0.37 22.37 -27.68
CA THR A 3 0.77 21.04 -28.13
C THR A 3 0.50 19.97 -27.05
N PHE A 4 0.59 18.70 -27.42
CA PHE A 4 0.46 17.60 -26.46
C PHE A 4 1.59 17.65 -25.41
N GLY A 5 2.83 17.96 -25.81
CA GLY A 5 3.96 18.10 -24.90
C GLY A 5 3.73 19.21 -23.86
N GLU A 6 3.26 20.39 -24.29
CA GLU A 6 2.93 21.50 -23.37
C GLU A 6 1.81 21.13 -22.39
N LEU A 7 0.75 20.45 -22.84
CA LEU A 7 -0.32 19.94 -21.96
C LEU A 7 0.23 18.92 -20.94
N ARG A 8 1.06 17.97 -21.37
CA ARG A 8 1.70 16.97 -20.51
C ARG A 8 2.56 17.62 -19.43
N ASP A 9 3.43 18.54 -19.84
CA ASP A 9 4.40 19.15 -18.94
C ASP A 9 3.72 20.06 -17.90
N ASP A 10 2.70 20.83 -18.30
CA ASP A 10 1.90 21.63 -17.38
C ASP A 10 1.13 20.72 -16.38
N TYR A 11 0.57 19.61 -16.87
CA TYR A 11 -0.07 18.62 -15.99
C TYR A 11 0.91 18.02 -14.98
N PHE A 12 2.14 17.71 -15.36
CA PHE A 12 3.15 17.17 -14.45
C PHE A 12 3.54 18.18 -13.37
N GLN A 13 3.71 19.44 -13.73
CA GLN A 13 3.91 20.53 -12.76
C GLN A 13 2.73 20.62 -11.79
N ARG A 14 1.51 20.54 -12.30
CA ARG A 14 0.29 20.56 -11.47
C ARG A 14 0.24 19.41 -10.46
N LEU A 15 0.66 18.21 -10.84
CA LEU A 15 0.72 17.06 -9.92
C LEU A 15 1.68 17.33 -8.75
N LEU A 16 2.81 17.97 -9.00
CA LEU A 16 3.79 18.36 -7.98
C LEU A 16 3.20 19.44 -7.04
N LEU A 17 2.63 20.51 -7.62
CA LEU A 17 2.00 21.59 -6.86
C LEU A 17 0.81 21.11 -6.00
N ALA A 18 0.08 20.11 -6.46
CA ALA A 18 -1.03 19.51 -5.72
C ALA A 18 -0.58 18.66 -4.51
N GLY A 19 0.72 18.61 -4.18
CA GLY A 19 1.26 17.85 -3.05
C GLY A 19 1.01 16.33 -3.16
N ARG A 20 0.89 15.80 -4.36
CA ARG A 20 0.77 14.35 -4.57
C ARG A 20 2.04 13.65 -4.12
N SER A 21 1.90 12.43 -3.56
CA SER A 21 3.08 11.66 -3.17
C SER A 21 3.97 11.37 -4.39
N GLU A 22 5.27 11.37 -4.20
CA GLU A 22 6.25 11.07 -5.25
C GLU A 22 5.92 9.76 -5.99
N HIS A 23 5.49 8.74 -5.26
CA HIS A 23 5.04 7.48 -5.87
C HIS A 23 3.81 7.65 -6.79
N THR A 24 2.83 8.49 -6.40
CA THR A 24 1.67 8.78 -7.25
C THR A 24 2.09 9.54 -8.50
N VAL A 25 2.96 10.55 -8.35
CA VAL A 25 3.48 11.33 -9.47
C VAL A 25 4.20 10.41 -10.44
N ARG A 26 5.15 9.60 -9.99
CA ARG A 26 5.88 8.64 -10.84
C ARG A 26 4.94 7.71 -11.61
N LYS A 27 3.91 7.16 -10.96
CA LYS A 27 2.93 6.29 -11.63
C LYS A 27 2.15 7.03 -12.72
N TYR A 28 1.73 8.26 -12.45
CA TYR A 28 0.97 9.04 -13.42
C TYR A 28 1.85 9.47 -14.59
N VAL A 29 3.09 9.91 -14.31
CA VAL A 29 4.08 10.22 -15.35
C VAL A 29 4.30 9.01 -16.26
N ALA A 30 4.64 7.85 -15.68
CA ALA A 30 4.86 6.63 -16.47
C ALA A 30 3.62 6.21 -17.28
N SER A 31 2.41 6.42 -16.75
CA SER A 31 1.16 6.13 -17.47
C SER A 31 0.92 7.08 -18.65
N ILE A 32 1.24 8.36 -18.50
CA ILE A 32 1.10 9.35 -19.59
C ILE A 32 2.18 9.15 -20.64
N GLU A 33 3.42 8.86 -20.25
CA GLU A 33 4.49 8.50 -21.19
C GLU A 33 4.16 7.24 -22.01
N ASP A 34 3.47 6.28 -21.39
CA ASP A 34 2.96 5.10 -22.11
C ASP A 34 1.91 5.48 -23.14
N PHE A 35 0.96 6.34 -22.78
CA PHE A 35 -0.02 6.87 -23.72
C PHE A 35 0.67 7.66 -24.85
N GLU A 36 1.68 8.45 -24.54
CA GLU A 36 2.46 9.21 -25.52
C GLU A 36 3.16 8.29 -26.53
N ARG A 37 3.82 7.23 -26.06
CA ARG A 37 4.40 6.21 -26.95
C ARG A 37 3.36 5.56 -27.87
N PHE A 38 2.17 5.30 -27.35
CA PHE A 38 1.06 4.79 -28.16
C PHE A 38 0.61 5.84 -29.17
N ALA A 39 0.38 7.09 -28.75
CA ALA A 39 -0.08 8.18 -29.58
C ALA A 39 0.90 8.50 -30.72
N THR A 40 2.21 8.44 -30.45
CA THR A 40 3.25 8.64 -31.49
C THR A 40 3.16 7.61 -32.60
N ARG A 41 2.85 6.36 -32.30
CA ARG A 41 2.57 5.32 -33.30
C ARG A 41 1.33 5.62 -34.16
N HIS A 42 0.45 6.47 -33.66
CA HIS A 42 -0.76 6.95 -34.34
C HIS A 42 -0.59 8.41 -34.84
N GLN A 43 0.64 8.85 -35.10
CA GLN A 43 1.00 10.17 -35.68
C GLN A 43 0.64 11.36 -34.76
N VAL A 44 0.50 11.13 -33.45
CA VAL A 44 0.31 12.18 -32.45
C VAL A 44 1.52 12.21 -31.52
N SER A 45 2.47 13.08 -31.83
CA SER A 45 3.70 13.30 -31.04
C SER A 45 3.53 14.46 -30.06
N GLU A 46 4.54 14.72 -29.24
CA GLU A 46 4.58 15.88 -28.34
C GLU A 46 4.42 17.24 -29.06
N ALA A 47 4.90 17.35 -30.29
CA ALA A 47 4.76 18.56 -31.08
C ALA A 47 3.38 18.73 -31.75
N THR A 48 2.53 17.70 -31.68
CA THR A 48 1.20 17.70 -32.29
C THR A 48 0.24 18.55 -31.44
N PRO A 49 -0.65 19.36 -32.05
CA PRO A 49 -1.68 20.08 -31.30
C PRO A 49 -2.53 19.20 -30.43
N ALA A 50 -2.78 19.60 -29.18
CA ALA A 50 -3.46 18.81 -28.17
C ALA A 50 -4.89 18.37 -28.57
N TYR A 51 -5.59 19.14 -29.43
CA TYR A 51 -6.92 18.76 -29.92
C TYR A 51 -6.94 17.45 -30.73
N LYS A 52 -5.78 16.98 -31.19
CA LYS A 52 -5.63 15.67 -31.85
C LYS A 52 -5.76 14.49 -30.87
N ILE A 53 -5.73 14.77 -29.57
CA ILE A 53 -6.09 13.77 -28.54
C ILE A 53 -7.62 13.66 -28.54
N ASP A 54 -8.12 13.03 -29.55
CA ASP A 54 -9.55 12.86 -29.79
C ASP A 54 -10.11 11.58 -29.16
N ARG A 55 -11.43 11.43 -29.24
CA ARG A 55 -12.15 10.25 -28.73
C ARG A 55 -11.67 8.94 -29.38
N ARG A 56 -11.30 8.98 -30.67
CA ARG A 56 -10.86 7.79 -31.42
C ARG A 56 -9.52 7.30 -30.93
N LEU A 57 -8.56 8.21 -30.73
CA LEU A 57 -7.24 7.89 -30.19
C LEU A 57 -7.32 7.30 -28.79
N ILE A 58 -8.17 7.90 -27.92
CA ILE A 58 -8.40 7.38 -26.55
C ILE A 58 -9.01 5.99 -26.58
N GLY A 59 -10.02 5.76 -27.41
CA GLY A 59 -10.66 4.44 -27.55
C GLY A 59 -9.67 3.39 -28.07
N ALA A 60 -8.85 3.74 -29.06
CA ALA A 60 -7.82 2.85 -29.59
C ALA A 60 -6.79 2.48 -28.50
N TYR A 61 -6.36 3.44 -27.68
CA TYR A 61 -5.45 3.18 -26.55
C TYR A 61 -6.07 2.25 -25.51
N GLN A 62 -7.31 2.48 -25.11
CA GLN A 62 -7.99 1.63 -24.15
C GLN A 62 -8.19 0.21 -24.67
N LEU A 63 -8.43 0.04 -25.97
CA LEU A 63 -8.50 -1.25 -26.64
C LEU A 63 -7.13 -1.93 -26.66
N ASP A 64 -6.05 -1.19 -26.97
CA ASP A 64 -4.67 -1.68 -26.90
C ASP A 64 -4.34 -2.19 -25.49
N LEU A 65 -4.62 -1.38 -24.45
CA LEU A 65 -4.43 -1.78 -23.04
C LEU A 65 -5.20 -3.08 -22.69
N SER A 66 -6.36 -3.30 -23.31
CA SER A 66 -7.17 -4.49 -23.02
C SER A 66 -6.60 -5.79 -23.61
N ARG A 67 -5.72 -5.65 -24.59
CA ARG A 67 -5.07 -6.77 -25.29
C ARG A 67 -3.64 -7.00 -24.84
N ARG A 68 -3.08 -6.11 -24.02
CA ARG A 68 -1.72 -6.25 -23.49
C ARG A 68 -1.65 -7.36 -22.46
N HIS A 69 -0.50 -8.03 -22.48
CA HIS A 69 -0.16 -9.06 -21.50
C HIS A 69 0.91 -8.54 -20.54
N GLY A 70 0.88 -9.01 -19.32
CA GLY A 70 1.94 -8.80 -18.34
C GLY A 70 3.14 -9.72 -18.59
N ASP A 71 4.19 -9.57 -17.79
CA ASP A 71 5.42 -10.37 -17.88
C ASP A 71 5.16 -11.86 -17.61
N ASP A 72 4.06 -12.18 -16.93
CA ASP A 72 3.57 -13.54 -16.65
C ASP A 72 2.71 -14.14 -17.78
N GLY A 73 2.56 -13.43 -18.89
CA GLY A 73 1.71 -13.83 -20.02
C GLY A 73 0.21 -13.67 -19.79
N SER A 74 -0.24 -13.23 -18.62
CA SER A 74 -1.66 -12.95 -18.36
C SER A 74 -2.10 -11.62 -18.97
N VAL A 75 -3.39 -11.50 -19.29
CA VAL A 75 -3.96 -10.22 -19.75
C VAL A 75 -3.83 -9.16 -18.64
N LEU A 76 -3.46 -7.94 -19.01
CA LEU A 76 -3.27 -6.85 -18.07
C LEU A 76 -4.52 -6.64 -17.19
N ALA A 77 -4.33 -6.74 -15.86
CA ALA A 77 -5.43 -6.70 -14.89
C ALA A 77 -6.26 -5.40 -15.00
N LEU A 78 -7.58 -5.51 -14.77
CA LEU A 78 -8.50 -4.36 -14.81
C LEU A 78 -8.05 -3.21 -13.89
N SER A 79 -7.54 -3.53 -12.70
CA SER A 79 -6.99 -2.55 -11.76
C SER A 79 -5.80 -1.79 -12.35
N THR A 80 -4.91 -2.48 -13.06
CA THR A 80 -3.76 -1.87 -13.73
C THR A 80 -4.22 -0.99 -14.90
N ARG A 81 -5.14 -1.48 -15.74
CA ARG A 81 -5.74 -0.67 -16.81
C ARG A 81 -6.41 0.59 -16.27
N ASN A 82 -7.07 0.51 -15.12
CA ASN A 82 -7.67 1.67 -14.46
C ASN A 82 -6.64 2.69 -13.94
N VAL A 83 -5.41 2.28 -13.63
CA VAL A 83 -4.32 3.23 -13.30
C VAL A 83 -3.97 4.08 -14.52
N TYR A 84 -3.76 3.45 -15.68
CA TYR A 84 -3.50 4.15 -16.95
C TYR A 84 -4.66 5.07 -17.33
N GLY A 85 -5.90 4.55 -17.27
CA GLY A 85 -7.10 5.33 -17.55
C GLY A 85 -7.28 6.52 -16.60
N SER A 86 -6.99 6.34 -15.30
CA SER A 86 -7.11 7.42 -14.31
C SER A 86 -6.10 8.54 -14.55
N ALA A 87 -4.86 8.20 -14.94
CA ALA A 87 -3.84 9.19 -15.30
C ALA A 87 -4.26 9.98 -16.55
N LEU A 88 -4.72 9.28 -17.61
CA LEU A 88 -5.19 9.91 -18.83
C LEU A 88 -6.41 10.80 -18.60
N ARG A 89 -7.40 10.31 -17.82
CA ARG A 89 -8.56 11.12 -17.40
C ARG A 89 -8.14 12.37 -16.64
N GLY A 90 -7.10 12.26 -15.80
CA GLY A 90 -6.51 13.39 -15.07
C GLY A 90 -5.89 14.43 -16.01
N LEU A 91 -5.13 14.00 -17.02
CA LEU A 91 -4.54 14.84 -18.05
C LEU A 91 -5.62 15.59 -18.84
N LEU A 92 -6.62 14.87 -19.35
CA LEU A 92 -7.73 15.47 -20.10
C LEU A 92 -8.52 16.49 -19.26
N ARG A 93 -8.81 16.15 -18.01
CA ARG A 93 -9.46 17.08 -17.08
C ARG A 93 -8.65 18.35 -16.90
N HIS A 94 -7.34 18.23 -16.74
CA HIS A 94 -6.45 19.37 -16.62
C HIS A 94 -6.50 20.24 -17.88
N GLY A 95 -6.38 19.64 -19.05
CA GLY A 95 -6.48 20.36 -20.34
C GLY A 95 -7.80 21.12 -20.49
N VAL A 96 -8.93 20.47 -20.19
CA VAL A 96 -10.26 21.12 -20.34
C VAL A 96 -10.50 22.17 -19.26
N THR A 97 -10.26 21.86 -17.97
CA THR A 97 -10.70 22.71 -16.86
C THR A 97 -9.69 23.76 -16.42
N VAL A 98 -8.39 23.57 -16.69
CA VAL A 98 -7.33 24.49 -16.27
C VAL A 98 -6.79 25.27 -17.46
N MET A 99 -6.52 24.57 -18.58
CA MET A 99 -5.97 25.23 -19.76
C MET A 99 -7.04 25.70 -20.76
N GLY A 100 -8.32 25.36 -20.55
CA GLY A 100 -9.43 25.76 -21.42
C GLY A 100 -9.33 25.18 -22.84
N LEU A 101 -8.71 24.01 -23.00
CA LEU A 101 -8.50 23.39 -24.30
C LEU A 101 -9.76 22.67 -24.79
N ASP A 102 -10.03 22.80 -26.09
CA ASP A 102 -11.04 21.99 -26.78
C ASP A 102 -10.43 20.63 -27.19
N ILE A 103 -10.41 19.71 -26.24
CA ILE A 103 -9.91 18.34 -26.40
C ILE A 103 -10.99 17.35 -25.93
N ALA A 104 -10.74 16.06 -26.10
CA ALA A 104 -11.67 15.03 -25.64
C ALA A 104 -12.03 15.19 -24.16
N ALA A 105 -13.32 15.09 -23.86
CA ALA A 105 -13.83 15.19 -22.48
C ALA A 105 -13.22 14.06 -21.61
N PRO A 106 -12.91 14.33 -20.32
CA PRO A 106 -12.34 13.33 -19.40
C PRO A 106 -13.14 12.03 -19.30
N ASP A 107 -14.48 12.13 -19.41
CA ASP A 107 -15.38 10.98 -19.31
C ASP A 107 -15.37 10.07 -20.56
N THR A 108 -14.68 10.46 -21.61
CA THR A 108 -14.35 9.59 -22.76
C THR A 108 -13.51 8.38 -22.32
N VAL A 109 -12.69 8.55 -21.28
CA VAL A 109 -11.90 7.46 -20.71
C VAL A 109 -12.79 6.59 -19.84
N VAL A 110 -13.10 5.38 -20.28
CA VAL A 110 -13.89 4.41 -19.53
C VAL A 110 -13.02 3.74 -18.47
N LEU A 111 -13.43 3.79 -17.21
CA LEU A 111 -12.81 3.02 -16.14
C LEU A 111 -13.67 1.78 -15.85
N ALA A 112 -13.05 0.61 -15.95
CA ALA A 112 -13.75 -0.64 -15.70
C ALA A 112 -14.18 -0.74 -14.23
N LYS A 113 -15.40 -1.22 -13.99
CA LYS A 113 -15.81 -1.60 -12.64
C LYS A 113 -15.00 -2.83 -12.24
N VAL A 114 -14.05 -2.65 -11.32
CA VAL A 114 -13.41 -3.78 -10.65
C VAL A 114 -14.45 -4.34 -9.70
N GLY A 115 -14.89 -5.58 -9.95
CA GLY A 115 -15.83 -6.26 -9.05
C GLY A 115 -15.30 -6.28 -7.62
N ASP A 116 -16.21 -6.33 -6.67
CA ASP A 116 -15.88 -6.52 -5.25
C ASP A 116 -15.16 -7.88 -5.09
N GLN A 117 -13.85 -7.87 -5.26
CA GLN A 117 -13.06 -9.04 -4.91
C GLN A 117 -13.18 -9.26 -3.41
N THR A 118 -13.60 -10.46 -3.00
CA THR A 118 -13.51 -10.89 -1.61
C THR A 118 -12.04 -10.79 -1.23
N THR A 119 -11.71 -9.76 -0.47
CA THR A 119 -10.32 -9.53 -0.09
C THR A 119 -9.93 -10.63 0.87
N ARG A 120 -9.13 -11.59 0.40
CA ARG A 120 -8.58 -12.64 1.25
C ARG A 120 -7.78 -11.99 2.38
N HIS A 121 -7.92 -12.51 3.57
CA HIS A 121 -7.29 -11.99 4.77
C HIS A 121 -6.60 -13.11 5.53
N LEU A 122 -5.62 -12.77 6.33
CA LEU A 122 -4.86 -13.72 7.14
C LEU A 122 -5.71 -14.18 8.32
N GLU A 123 -5.96 -15.48 8.37
CA GLU A 123 -6.63 -16.13 9.51
C GLU A 123 -5.64 -16.42 10.65
N VAL A 124 -6.15 -16.57 11.87
CA VAL A 124 -5.31 -16.80 13.05
C VAL A 124 -4.48 -18.09 12.93
N HIS A 125 -5.03 -19.15 12.36
CA HIS A 125 -4.30 -20.41 12.17
C HIS A 125 -3.19 -20.27 11.09
N GLU A 126 -3.41 -19.48 10.04
CA GLU A 126 -2.39 -19.17 9.03
C GLU A 126 -1.27 -18.32 9.63
N PHE A 127 -1.62 -17.37 10.50
CA PHE A 127 -0.61 -16.59 11.23
C PHE A 127 0.27 -17.49 12.10
N LYS A 128 -0.28 -18.46 12.82
CA LYS A 128 0.49 -19.43 13.60
C LYS A 128 1.49 -20.20 12.72
N ARG A 129 1.05 -20.68 11.56
CA ARG A 129 1.93 -21.35 10.58
C ARG A 129 3.07 -20.45 10.09
N LEU A 130 2.78 -19.17 9.81
CA LEU A 130 3.82 -18.19 9.44
C LEU A 130 4.89 -18.04 10.50
N VAL A 131 4.48 -17.97 11.74
CA VAL A 131 5.38 -17.85 12.88
C VAL A 131 6.24 -19.10 13.06
N GLU A 132 5.64 -20.28 12.95
CA GLU A 132 6.33 -21.58 13.05
C GLU A 132 7.32 -21.79 11.90
N ALA A 133 7.08 -21.15 10.75
CA ALA A 133 7.97 -21.19 9.59
C ALA A 133 9.28 -20.38 9.76
N ILE A 134 9.42 -19.57 10.82
CA ILE A 134 10.65 -18.85 11.13
C ILE A 134 11.73 -19.87 11.51
N PRO A 135 12.88 -19.92 10.81
CA PRO A 135 13.94 -20.86 11.15
C PRO A 135 14.48 -20.60 12.54
N LYS A 136 14.63 -21.67 13.34
CA LYS A 136 15.13 -21.58 14.72
C LYS A 136 16.53 -20.99 14.81
N ASP A 137 17.39 -21.29 13.83
CA ASP A 137 18.79 -20.83 13.77
C ASP A 137 18.94 -19.50 13.02
N SER A 138 17.85 -18.81 12.73
CA SER A 138 17.91 -17.53 12.02
C SER A 138 18.49 -16.44 12.90
N ALA A 139 19.60 -15.83 12.47
CA ALA A 139 20.18 -14.65 13.14
C ALA A 139 19.18 -13.47 13.24
N ASN A 140 18.17 -13.46 12.40
CA ASN A 140 17.10 -12.46 12.38
C ASN A 140 15.77 -13.00 12.93
N GLY A 141 15.72 -14.21 13.44
CA GLY A 141 14.46 -14.87 13.83
C GLY A 141 13.65 -14.07 14.86
N VAL A 142 14.31 -13.50 15.86
CA VAL A 142 13.64 -12.64 16.88
C VAL A 142 13.07 -11.37 16.23
N ARG A 143 13.82 -10.76 15.30
CA ARG A 143 13.33 -9.59 14.55
C ARG A 143 12.12 -9.95 13.69
N ASP A 144 12.23 -11.03 12.94
CA ASP A 144 11.19 -11.43 11.99
C ASP A 144 9.92 -11.85 12.73
N ARG A 145 10.06 -12.51 13.91
CA ARG A 145 8.92 -12.79 14.78
C ARG A 145 8.26 -11.51 15.29
N ALA A 146 9.02 -10.57 15.86
CA ALA A 146 8.51 -9.30 16.33
C ALA A 146 7.83 -8.51 15.20
N LEU A 147 8.38 -8.56 13.99
CA LEU A 147 7.82 -7.91 12.81
C LEU A 147 6.44 -8.48 12.43
N LEU A 148 6.30 -9.81 12.38
CA LEU A 148 5.02 -10.47 12.09
C LEU A 148 3.98 -10.15 13.18
N GLU A 149 4.37 -10.20 14.45
CA GLU A 149 3.48 -9.90 15.58
C GLU A 149 2.97 -8.45 15.53
N VAL A 150 3.87 -7.49 15.28
CA VAL A 150 3.49 -6.08 15.17
C VAL A 150 2.59 -5.84 13.95
N LEU A 151 2.87 -6.45 12.80
CA LEU A 151 1.98 -6.36 11.63
C LEU A 151 0.58 -6.89 11.94
N PHE A 152 0.50 -8.06 12.58
CA PHE A 152 -0.77 -8.71 12.89
C PHE A 152 -1.56 -7.97 13.96
N ALA A 153 -0.88 -7.46 15.00
CA ALA A 153 -1.52 -6.72 16.09
C ALA A 153 -2.05 -5.36 15.62
N THR A 154 -1.23 -4.59 14.90
CA THR A 154 -1.53 -3.19 14.57
C THR A 154 -2.33 -3.01 13.29
N GLY A 155 -2.24 -3.95 12.36
CA GLY A 155 -2.79 -3.80 11.01
C GLY A 155 -2.25 -2.57 10.27
N CYS A 156 -1.06 -2.08 10.63
CA CYS A 156 -0.46 -0.92 9.98
C CYS A 156 -0.07 -1.21 8.52
N ARG A 157 0.04 -0.15 7.72
CA ARG A 157 0.56 -0.30 6.35
C ARG A 157 2.05 -0.61 6.39
N LEU A 158 2.53 -1.30 5.37
CA LEU A 158 3.95 -1.66 5.29
C LEU A 158 4.90 -0.45 5.39
N SER A 159 4.55 0.65 4.73
CA SER A 159 5.32 1.89 4.82
C SER A 159 5.28 2.53 6.22
N GLU A 160 4.18 2.37 6.96
CA GLU A 160 4.03 2.84 8.33
C GLU A 160 4.91 2.02 9.27
N LEU A 161 4.95 0.68 9.09
CA LEU A 161 5.83 -0.21 9.84
C LEU A 161 7.31 0.15 9.63
N CYS A 162 7.73 0.32 8.36
CA CYS A 162 9.12 0.65 8.02
C CYS A 162 9.55 2.01 8.58
N GLY A 163 8.62 2.96 8.67
CA GLY A 163 8.85 4.28 9.26
C GLY A 163 8.65 4.37 10.76
N LEU A 164 8.27 3.27 11.43
CA LEU A 164 7.98 3.29 12.86
C LEU A 164 9.26 3.50 13.67
N THR A 165 9.21 4.45 14.61
CA THR A 165 10.33 4.77 15.49
C THR A 165 10.07 4.31 16.92
N ARG A 166 11.15 4.01 17.67
CA ARG A 166 11.07 3.54 19.06
C ARG A 166 10.27 4.48 19.96
N ARG A 167 10.43 5.80 19.77
CA ARG A 167 9.73 6.85 20.57
C ARG A 167 8.21 6.84 20.40
N ARG A 168 7.70 6.20 19.33
CA ARG A 168 6.27 6.11 19.00
C ARG A 168 5.65 4.80 19.47
N VAL A 169 6.39 4.01 20.21
CA VAL A 169 5.94 2.73 20.77
C VAL A 169 6.07 2.79 22.28
N ASN A 170 4.96 2.65 22.98
CA ASN A 170 4.94 2.47 24.41
C ASN A 170 4.63 1.00 24.72
N LEU A 171 5.63 0.24 25.14
CA LEU A 171 5.45 -1.18 25.45
C LEU A 171 4.65 -1.41 26.72
N LYS A 172 4.63 -0.48 27.69
CA LYS A 172 3.86 -0.60 28.93
C LYS A 172 2.37 -0.45 28.70
N THR A 173 1.97 0.61 27.95
CA THR A 173 0.56 0.84 27.60
C THR A 173 0.14 0.10 26.33
N ARG A 174 1.10 -0.50 25.62
CA ARG A 174 0.93 -1.17 24.33
C ARG A 174 0.40 -0.27 23.22
N GLU A 175 0.58 1.03 23.35
CA GLU A 175 0.19 2.04 22.37
C GLU A 175 1.28 2.22 21.31
N VAL A 176 0.85 2.38 20.08
CA VAL A 176 1.70 2.66 18.92
C VAL A 176 1.12 3.81 18.12
N GLU A 177 1.90 4.84 17.91
CA GLU A 177 1.55 5.94 17.01
C GLU A 177 2.15 5.68 15.64
N VAL A 178 1.31 5.50 14.62
CA VAL A 178 1.75 5.35 13.23
C VAL A 178 1.44 6.60 12.41
N LEU A 179 2.34 6.94 11.47
CA LEU A 179 2.16 8.05 10.55
C LEU A 179 1.58 7.56 9.23
N GLY A 180 0.35 7.95 8.96
CA GLY A 180 -0.33 7.67 7.70
C GLY A 180 0.03 8.66 6.58
N LYS A 181 -0.73 8.60 5.49
CA LYS A 181 -0.59 9.51 4.34
C LYS A 181 -0.73 10.97 4.78
N GLY A 182 0.19 11.82 4.33
CA GLY A 182 0.22 13.24 4.71
C GLY A 182 0.69 13.49 6.15
N LYS A 183 1.45 12.54 6.74
CA LYS A 183 1.96 12.60 8.12
C LYS A 183 0.88 12.71 9.20
N LYS A 184 -0.35 12.34 8.90
CA LYS A 184 -1.41 12.27 9.91
C LYS A 184 -1.12 11.10 10.84
N ALA A 185 -0.96 11.42 12.13
CA ALA A 185 -0.76 10.42 13.18
C ALA A 185 -2.08 9.73 13.52
N ARG A 186 -2.03 8.43 13.81
CA ARG A 186 -3.13 7.69 14.43
C ARG A 186 -2.58 6.68 15.44
N GLY A 187 -3.36 6.44 16.48
CA GLY A 187 -3.10 5.40 17.45
C GLY A 187 -3.46 4.00 16.92
N THR A 188 -2.69 3.02 17.34
CA THR A 188 -3.01 1.60 17.25
C THR A 188 -2.39 0.88 18.45
N PHE A 189 -2.63 -0.42 18.60
CA PHE A 189 -2.24 -1.14 19.81
C PHE A 189 -1.50 -2.43 19.48
N LEU A 190 -0.59 -2.82 20.38
CA LEU A 190 0.04 -4.13 20.40
C LEU A 190 -0.80 -5.10 21.20
N THR A 191 -0.77 -6.37 20.81
CA THR A 191 -1.15 -7.46 21.73
C THR A 191 -0.04 -7.64 22.76
N GLU A 192 -0.32 -8.38 23.83
CA GLU A 192 0.71 -8.75 24.84
C GLU A 192 1.88 -9.48 24.17
N GLU A 193 1.56 -10.47 23.35
CA GLU A 193 2.54 -11.25 22.59
C GLU A 193 3.41 -10.34 21.69
N ALA A 194 2.80 -9.38 20.97
CA ALA A 194 3.52 -8.46 20.12
C ALA A 194 4.45 -7.54 20.93
N ALA A 195 4.03 -7.09 22.10
CA ALA A 195 4.86 -6.27 23.00
C ALA A 195 6.05 -7.07 23.54
N ASP A 196 5.84 -8.31 23.95
CA ASP A 196 6.88 -9.19 24.45
C ASP A 196 7.93 -9.51 23.39
N TRP A 197 7.53 -9.86 22.17
CA TRP A 197 8.45 -10.13 21.08
C TRP A 197 9.21 -8.88 20.66
N LEU A 198 8.56 -7.72 20.68
CA LEU A 198 9.20 -6.47 20.37
C LEU A 198 10.23 -6.09 21.44
N GLN A 199 9.93 -6.31 22.73
CA GLN A 199 10.88 -6.13 23.82
C GLN A 199 12.08 -7.06 23.68
N ARG A 200 11.86 -8.35 23.38
CA ARG A 200 12.94 -9.33 23.12
C ARG A 200 13.82 -8.84 21.95
N TYR A 201 13.21 -8.37 20.87
CA TYR A 201 13.97 -7.83 19.74
C TYR A 201 14.80 -6.61 20.16
N PHE A 202 14.24 -5.67 20.91
CA PHE A 202 14.99 -4.51 21.40
C PHE A 202 16.17 -4.91 22.27
N ASN A 203 16.05 -5.96 23.06
CA ASN A 203 17.15 -6.48 23.88
C ASN A 203 18.30 -7.08 23.04
N THR A 204 18.05 -7.52 21.82
CA THR A 204 19.10 -7.99 20.89
C THR A 204 19.83 -6.86 20.18
N ARG A 205 19.27 -5.64 20.19
CA ARG A 205 19.81 -4.49 19.47
C ARG A 205 21.02 -3.89 20.16
N ARG A 206 22.04 -3.53 19.35
CA ARG A 206 23.31 -2.90 19.80
C ARG A 206 23.60 -1.64 18.98
N ASP A 207 22.56 -0.89 18.60
CA ASP A 207 22.62 0.32 17.75
C ASP A 207 21.75 1.41 18.31
N ASP A 208 22.00 2.67 17.88
CA ASP A 208 21.28 3.87 18.29
C ASP A 208 20.23 4.31 17.26
N SER A 209 19.90 3.44 16.30
CA SER A 209 18.91 3.79 15.29
C SER A 209 17.56 4.06 15.92
N PRO A 210 16.88 5.18 15.55
CA PRO A 210 15.57 5.49 16.08
C PRO A 210 14.47 4.57 15.57
N TYR A 211 14.72 3.83 14.49
CA TYR A 211 13.72 2.97 13.87
C TYR A 211 13.51 1.67 14.65
N VAL A 212 12.26 1.20 14.68
CA VAL A 212 11.91 -0.07 15.33
C VAL A 212 12.54 -1.23 14.58
N PHE A 213 12.31 -1.38 13.28
CA PHE A 213 12.84 -2.49 12.50
C PHE A 213 13.98 -2.03 11.58
N ILE A 214 15.13 -2.68 11.72
CA ILE A 214 16.33 -2.34 10.96
C ILE A 214 16.78 -3.50 10.07
N SER A 215 17.44 -3.14 8.97
CA SER A 215 18.19 -4.11 8.16
C SER A 215 19.40 -4.62 8.90
N SER A 216 19.92 -5.77 8.47
CA SER A 216 21.24 -6.23 8.95
C SER A 216 22.27 -5.13 8.73
N GLN A 217 23.20 -5.00 9.69
CA GLN A 217 24.27 -4.00 9.58
C GLN A 217 25.05 -4.20 8.30
N THR A 218 25.07 -3.19 7.46
CA THR A 218 25.90 -3.20 6.26
C THR A 218 27.18 -2.41 6.56
N VAL A 219 28.30 -3.07 6.49
CA VAL A 219 29.60 -2.40 6.55
C VAL A 219 29.88 -1.88 5.14
N ARG A 220 29.91 -0.58 4.97
CA ARG A 220 30.36 0.07 3.72
C ARG A 220 31.69 0.77 3.99
N ASN A 221 32.62 0.60 3.09
CA ASN A 221 33.84 1.40 3.11
C ASN A 221 33.51 2.82 2.63
N VAL A 222 33.61 3.78 3.52
CA VAL A 222 33.38 5.20 3.23
C VAL A 222 34.72 5.90 3.21
N LEU A 223 34.94 6.81 2.27
CA LEU A 223 36.13 7.65 2.21
C LEU A 223 36.10 8.61 3.40
N ASP A 224 37.05 8.48 4.31
CA ASP A 224 37.29 9.47 5.35
C ASP A 224 37.87 10.73 4.69
N ARG A 225 37.13 11.81 4.75
CA ARG A 225 37.50 13.07 4.10
C ARG A 225 38.74 13.73 4.75
N THR A 226 39.08 13.37 5.96
CA THR A 226 40.22 13.91 6.69
C THR A 226 41.50 13.15 6.37
N THR A 227 41.41 11.83 6.26
CA THR A 227 42.60 10.96 6.07
C THR A 227 42.73 10.45 4.64
N GLY A 228 41.71 10.63 3.77
CA GLY A 228 41.68 10.07 2.41
C GLY A 228 41.60 8.54 2.34
N LYS A 229 41.47 7.86 3.47
CA LYS A 229 41.44 6.39 3.53
C LYS A 229 40.01 5.87 3.56
N LYS A 230 39.79 4.69 2.98
CA LYS A 230 38.51 3.98 3.10
C LYS A 230 38.42 3.35 4.48
N VAL A 231 37.48 3.84 5.29
CA VAL A 231 37.21 3.29 6.63
C VAL A 231 35.87 2.56 6.63
N PRO A 232 35.75 1.43 7.33
CA PRO A 232 34.52 0.69 7.43
C PRO A 232 33.51 1.48 8.28
N LYS A 233 32.43 1.93 7.70
CA LYS A 233 31.33 2.57 8.41
C LYS A 233 30.15 1.60 8.52
N LYS A 234 29.81 1.23 9.75
CA LYS A 234 28.58 0.50 10.03
C LYS A 234 27.38 1.44 9.85
N SER A 235 26.56 1.17 8.87
CA SER A 235 25.34 1.93 8.65
C SER A 235 24.14 1.04 8.95
N VAL A 236 23.24 1.54 9.80
CA VAL A 236 22.02 0.86 10.18
C VAL A 236 20.85 1.63 9.56
N TYR A 237 20.13 0.96 8.68
CA TYR A 237 18.99 1.55 7.97
C TYR A 237 17.68 0.89 8.43
N PRO A 238 16.54 1.59 8.37
CA PRO A 238 15.25 0.94 8.54
C PRO A 238 15.07 -0.14 7.47
N LEU A 239 14.30 -1.18 7.79
CA LEU A 239 13.84 -2.12 6.77
C LEU A 239 13.04 -1.37 5.70
N SER A 240 13.37 -1.61 4.46
CA SER A 240 12.57 -1.12 3.34
C SER A 240 11.31 -1.97 3.15
N PRO A 241 10.24 -1.42 2.54
CA PRO A 241 9.06 -2.19 2.20
C PRO A 241 9.38 -3.47 1.43
N ARG A 242 10.27 -3.40 0.43
CA ARG A 242 10.69 -4.55 -0.36
C ARG A 242 11.39 -5.65 0.47
N GLN A 243 12.20 -5.26 1.46
CA GLN A 243 12.82 -6.24 2.36
C GLN A 243 11.78 -6.95 3.23
N VAL A 244 10.80 -6.21 3.75
CA VAL A 244 9.70 -6.80 4.53
C VAL A 244 8.84 -7.72 3.65
N GLU A 245 8.50 -7.32 2.43
CA GLU A 245 7.82 -8.17 1.45
C GLU A 245 8.59 -9.46 1.22
N THR A 246 9.90 -9.37 1.00
CA THR A 246 10.76 -10.54 0.80
C THR A 246 10.77 -11.48 2.02
N ILE A 247 10.84 -10.92 3.25
CA ILE A 247 10.78 -11.71 4.49
C ILE A 247 9.46 -12.44 4.58
N VAL A 248 8.35 -11.71 4.40
CA VAL A 248 6.99 -12.25 4.51
C VAL A 248 6.74 -13.30 3.44
N SER A 249 7.10 -13.07 2.17
CA SER A 249 6.91 -14.03 1.09
C SER A 249 7.70 -15.32 1.30
N LYS A 250 8.95 -15.23 1.78
CA LYS A 250 9.75 -16.42 2.12
C LYS A 250 9.14 -17.25 3.24
N LEU A 251 8.60 -16.59 4.27
CA LEU A 251 7.94 -17.29 5.37
C LEU A 251 6.59 -17.87 4.94
N ALA A 252 5.84 -17.15 4.10
CA ALA A 252 4.58 -17.62 3.54
C ALA A 252 4.77 -18.89 2.69
N LEU A 253 5.78 -18.91 1.83
CA LEU A 253 6.14 -20.11 1.04
C LEU A 253 6.47 -21.30 1.95
N ARG A 254 7.28 -21.10 2.98
CA ARG A 254 7.61 -22.15 3.95
C ARG A 254 6.40 -22.62 4.77
N ALA A 255 5.49 -21.72 5.07
CA ALA A 255 4.25 -22.01 5.77
C ALA A 255 3.20 -22.69 4.88
N GLY A 256 3.46 -22.88 3.58
CA GLY A 256 2.51 -23.43 2.59
C GLY A 256 1.29 -22.51 2.41
N LEU A 257 1.49 -21.18 2.48
CA LEU A 257 0.48 -20.20 2.14
C LEU A 257 0.49 -19.92 0.64
N PRO A 258 -0.60 -19.39 0.07
CA PRO A 258 -0.69 -19.09 -1.36
C PRO A 258 0.39 -18.14 -1.86
N GLU A 259 0.75 -18.26 -3.14
CA GLU A 259 1.80 -17.45 -3.78
C GLU A 259 1.48 -15.94 -3.78
N ASP A 260 0.21 -15.57 -3.83
CA ASP A 260 -0.27 -14.19 -3.79
C ASP A 260 -0.30 -13.58 -2.38
N PHE A 261 0.18 -14.33 -1.36
CA PHE A 261 0.24 -13.86 0.01
C PHE A 261 1.13 -12.62 0.14
N SER A 262 0.63 -11.59 0.79
CA SER A 262 1.34 -10.32 0.94
C SER A 262 1.12 -9.68 2.32
N PRO A 263 1.97 -8.71 2.72
CA PRO A 263 1.79 -7.98 3.98
C PRO A 263 0.42 -7.31 4.14
N HIS A 264 -0.30 -7.05 3.05
CA HIS A 264 -1.67 -6.51 3.12
C HIS A 264 -2.66 -7.46 3.80
N TRP A 265 -2.42 -8.78 3.75
CA TRP A 265 -3.30 -9.76 4.40
C TRP A 265 -3.31 -9.63 5.93
N PHE A 266 -2.20 -9.23 6.55
CA PHE A 266 -2.15 -8.90 7.98
C PHE A 266 -3.11 -7.78 8.33
N ARG A 267 -3.07 -6.71 7.53
CA ARG A 267 -3.97 -5.57 7.72
C ARG A 267 -5.43 -5.97 7.49
N HIS A 268 -5.70 -6.72 6.43
CA HIS A 268 -7.05 -7.20 6.16
C HIS A 268 -7.55 -8.10 7.28
N GLY A 269 -6.73 -9.02 7.80
CA GLY A 269 -7.06 -9.87 8.93
C GLY A 269 -7.40 -9.06 10.18
N ARG A 270 -6.53 -8.12 10.56
CA ARG A 270 -6.78 -7.28 11.75
C ARG A 270 -8.04 -6.45 11.63
N LEU A 271 -8.27 -5.83 10.49
CA LEU A 271 -9.47 -5.02 10.28
C LEU A 271 -10.76 -5.87 10.24
N THR A 272 -10.69 -7.07 9.69
CA THR A 272 -11.81 -8.02 9.73
C THR A 272 -12.12 -8.45 11.17
N ILE A 273 -11.10 -8.79 11.97
CA ILE A 273 -11.27 -9.11 13.39
C ILE A 273 -11.91 -7.93 14.13
N MET A 274 -11.39 -6.71 13.95
CA MET A 274 -11.96 -5.52 14.57
C MET A 274 -13.40 -5.25 14.14
N ALA A 275 -13.70 -5.39 12.85
CA ALA A 275 -15.04 -5.17 12.33
C ALA A 275 -16.05 -6.17 12.91
N ARG A 276 -15.65 -7.45 13.06
CA ARG A 276 -16.50 -8.51 13.62
C ARG A 276 -16.77 -8.33 15.10
N HIS A 277 -15.76 -7.94 15.89
CA HIS A 277 -15.87 -7.90 17.36
C HIS A 277 -16.21 -6.53 17.94
N SER A 278 -15.79 -5.45 17.26
CA SER A 278 -15.94 -4.07 17.77
C SER A 278 -16.68 -3.14 16.81
N GLY A 279 -17.15 -3.67 15.69
CA GLY A 279 -17.93 -2.93 14.71
C GLY A 279 -17.10 -2.14 13.70
N LEU A 280 -17.80 -1.63 12.68
CA LEU A 280 -17.20 -0.96 11.52
C LEU A 280 -16.45 0.32 11.89
N LEU A 281 -16.97 1.10 12.83
CA LEU A 281 -16.36 2.37 13.25
C LEU A 281 -15.00 2.14 13.88
N ALA A 282 -14.87 1.16 14.78
CA ALA A 282 -13.60 0.82 15.40
C ALA A 282 -12.56 0.34 14.36
N ALA A 283 -13.01 -0.48 13.38
CA ALA A 283 -12.15 -0.92 12.28
C ALA A 283 -11.73 0.25 11.37
N GLN A 284 -12.62 1.22 11.12
CA GLN A 284 -12.34 2.41 10.32
C GLN A 284 -11.29 3.30 11.00
N GLU A 285 -11.44 3.52 12.29
CA GLU A 285 -10.52 4.35 13.08
C GLU A 285 -9.14 3.70 13.16
N LEU A 286 -9.09 2.39 13.48
CA LEU A 286 -7.85 1.62 13.45
C LEU A 286 -7.17 1.66 12.08
N ALA A 287 -7.95 1.62 11.00
CA ALA A 287 -7.44 1.70 9.64
C ALA A 287 -6.93 3.09 9.25
N GLY A 288 -7.41 4.15 9.88
CA GLY A 288 -7.20 5.53 9.43
C GLY A 288 -7.75 5.76 8.02
N HIS A 289 -8.97 5.24 7.74
CA HIS A 289 -9.65 5.45 6.47
C HIS A 289 -10.45 6.74 6.51
N ALA A 290 -10.18 7.65 5.57
CA ALA A 290 -10.96 8.89 5.42
C ALA A 290 -12.40 8.64 4.94
N SER A 291 -12.68 7.48 4.35
CA SER A 291 -14.00 7.11 3.82
C SER A 291 -14.47 5.77 4.38
N PRO A 292 -15.71 5.70 4.90
CA PRO A 292 -16.34 4.45 5.34
C PRO A 292 -16.44 3.39 4.25
N GLN A 293 -16.58 3.80 2.98
CA GLN A 293 -16.66 2.88 1.85
C GLN A 293 -15.44 1.96 1.73
N THR A 294 -14.25 2.45 2.10
CA THR A 294 -13.03 1.64 2.09
C THR A 294 -13.07 0.54 3.16
N THR A 295 -13.78 0.78 4.27
CA THR A 295 -13.88 -0.15 5.38
C THR A 295 -15.03 -1.15 5.20
N ARG A 296 -16.06 -0.84 4.43
CA ARG A 296 -17.20 -1.73 4.14
C ARG A 296 -16.80 -3.10 3.59
N ARG A 297 -15.66 -3.20 2.90
CA ARG A 297 -15.12 -4.50 2.41
C ARG A 297 -14.83 -5.52 3.51
N TYR A 298 -14.67 -5.06 4.76
CA TYR A 298 -14.41 -5.91 5.94
C TYR A 298 -15.68 -6.30 6.68
N THR A 299 -16.84 -5.81 6.26
CA THR A 299 -18.13 -6.02 6.92
C THR A 299 -19.10 -6.88 6.12
N ARG A 300 -18.62 -7.69 5.19
CA ARG A 300 -19.47 -8.72 4.60
C ARG A 300 -19.78 -9.76 5.68
N ILE A 301 -20.89 -9.52 6.35
CA ILE A 301 -21.47 -10.44 7.32
C ILE A 301 -22.14 -11.54 6.50
N THR A 302 -21.82 -12.78 6.76
CA THR A 302 -22.55 -13.93 6.20
C THR A 302 -23.97 -13.96 6.75
N SER A 303 -24.91 -14.58 6.03
CA SER A 303 -26.29 -14.70 6.51
C SER A 303 -26.36 -15.36 7.89
N THR A 304 -25.44 -16.27 8.18
CA THR A 304 -25.34 -16.95 9.49
C THR A 304 -24.85 -15.99 10.58
N GLU A 305 -23.85 -15.18 10.30
CA GLU A 305 -23.37 -14.15 11.25
C GLU A 305 -24.42 -13.07 11.48
N LEU A 306 -25.13 -12.64 10.42
CA LEU A 306 -26.22 -11.67 10.53
C LEU A 306 -27.34 -12.20 11.44
N LYS A 307 -27.73 -13.47 11.27
CA LYS A 307 -28.73 -14.11 12.13
C LYS A 307 -28.25 -14.17 13.59
N ARG A 308 -27.00 -14.53 13.82
CA ARG A 308 -26.44 -14.55 15.18
C ARG A 308 -26.50 -13.17 15.85
N HIS A 309 -26.08 -12.12 15.16
CA HIS A 309 -26.15 -10.75 15.68
C HIS A 309 -27.58 -10.29 15.94
N PHE A 310 -28.51 -10.67 15.07
CA PHE A 310 -29.93 -10.40 15.29
C PHE A 310 -30.44 -11.08 16.56
N ASP A 311 -30.15 -12.37 16.74
CA ASP A 311 -30.58 -13.14 17.91
C ASP A 311 -29.90 -12.65 19.21
N GLU A 312 -28.66 -12.13 19.13
CA GLU A 312 -27.97 -11.51 20.28
C GLU A 312 -28.58 -10.15 20.65
N ALA A 313 -28.93 -9.32 19.66
CA ALA A 313 -29.60 -8.04 19.89
C ALA A 313 -30.96 -8.24 20.55
N ASP A 314 -31.78 -9.14 20.03
CA ASP A 314 -33.10 -9.47 20.57
C ASP A 314 -33.03 -10.01 22.02
N ARG A 315 -31.99 -10.80 22.33
CA ARG A 315 -31.75 -11.28 23.70
C ARG A 315 -31.34 -10.16 24.66
N ASN A 316 -30.53 -9.24 24.21
CA ASN A 316 -30.04 -8.12 25.03
C ASN A 316 -31.19 -7.13 25.32
N GLU A 317 -32.07 -6.87 24.38
CA GLU A 317 -33.22 -6.01 24.55
C GLU A 317 -34.20 -6.59 25.56
N LYS A 318 -34.45 -7.92 25.50
CA LYS A 318 -35.30 -8.65 26.50
C LYS A 318 -34.69 -8.72 27.89
N ARG A 319 -33.38 -8.54 28.06
CA ARG A 319 -32.70 -8.47 29.36
C ARG A 319 -32.67 -7.06 29.95
N SER A 320 -32.90 -6.03 29.12
CA SER A 320 -32.88 -4.62 29.53
C SER A 320 -34.30 -4.07 29.79
N SER A 321 -35.34 -4.85 29.43
CA SER A 321 -36.76 -4.63 29.76
C SER A 321 -37.17 -5.41 30.97
#